data_85b12c41748a13a53d1759ceeca171d6
#
_entry.id   85b12c41748a13a53d1759ceeca171d6
#
_cell.length_a   1.000
_cell.length_b   1.000
_cell.length_c   1.000
_cell.angle_alpha   90.00
_cell.angle_beta   90.00
_cell.angle_gamma   90.00
#
_symmetry.space_group_name_H-M   'P 1'
#
loop_
_entity.id
_entity.type
_entity.pdbx_description
1 polymer ?
#
loop_
_entity_poly.entity_id
_entity_poly.type
_entity_poly.pdbx_seq_one_letter_code
_entity_poly.pdbx_strand_id
1 'polypeptide(L)'
;MPTKRHYKILVICYTIILLSSTFSGCLSDSEESNNQTRTPIVLAFEVSEGMLESETNPEMLADILTQNSRFDFTIYAVDSEAAILEALRFGNADIALMDSGAAWIGWNQYGLQAFAADQKSDGRTYYNSLAWVLDDSDIAEAYFDDDPLTNPFSLMQGKTSCHTGWLHSTGMMVPMGFFLGLGYANVIGDPNDIESLRDTIFEFFNENSSIPEPGTQYYGFSGALRCLSDGSGEVAFAKDNTVSQYCNTENNNNVAEWCLDASRYVSLEPFAKT
;
A
#
# COMPACT_ATOMS: atom_id res chain seq x y z
N MET A 1 -2.45 -7.31 -45.75
CA MET A 1 -3.80 -7.87 -46.04
C MET A 1 -3.71 -9.37 -45.81
N PRO A 2 -4.35 -9.96 -44.84
CA PRO A 2 -4.40 -11.41 -44.69
C PRO A 2 -5.30 -11.98 -45.78
N THR A 3 -4.83 -13.01 -46.47
CA THR A 3 -5.50 -13.62 -47.60
C THR A 3 -6.81 -14.26 -47.16
N LYS A 4 -7.84 -14.23 -48.02
CA LYS A 4 -9.19 -14.80 -47.81
C LYS A 4 -9.22 -16.28 -47.34
N ARG A 5 -8.08 -16.98 -47.44
CA ARG A 5 -7.91 -18.37 -47.00
C ARG A 5 -7.85 -18.52 -45.49
N HIS A 6 -7.24 -17.56 -44.76
CA HIS A 6 -7.17 -17.60 -43.29
C HIS A 6 -8.50 -17.30 -42.62
N TYR A 7 -9.33 -16.46 -43.27
CA TYR A 7 -10.66 -16.14 -42.73
C TYR A 7 -11.61 -17.34 -42.74
N LYS A 8 -11.54 -18.17 -43.81
CA LYS A 8 -12.36 -19.39 -43.89
C LYS A 8 -11.98 -20.43 -42.84
N ILE A 9 -10.69 -20.58 -42.52
CA ILE A 9 -10.23 -21.50 -41.48
C ILE A 9 -10.67 -21.01 -40.10
N LEU A 10 -10.58 -19.72 -39.85
CA LEU A 10 -10.99 -19.12 -38.56
C LEU A 10 -12.51 -19.25 -38.32
N VAL A 11 -13.33 -19.04 -39.34
CA VAL A 11 -14.79 -19.19 -39.27
C VAL A 11 -15.19 -20.66 -39.06
N ILE A 12 -14.50 -21.62 -39.70
CA ILE A 12 -14.76 -23.05 -39.51
C ILE A 12 -14.37 -23.50 -38.09
N CYS A 13 -13.27 -23.04 -37.55
CA CYS A 13 -12.90 -23.32 -36.15
C CYS A 13 -13.92 -22.74 -35.16
N TYR A 14 -14.44 -21.53 -35.40
CA TYR A 14 -15.46 -20.92 -34.55
C TYR A 14 -16.80 -21.63 -34.58
N THR A 15 -17.21 -22.12 -35.75
CA THR A 15 -18.46 -22.88 -35.90
C THR A 15 -18.37 -24.29 -35.30
N ILE A 16 -17.20 -24.94 -35.32
CA ILE A 16 -16.98 -26.23 -34.68
C ILE A 16 -17.01 -26.08 -33.13
N ILE A 17 -16.48 -25.00 -32.59
CA ILE A 17 -16.53 -24.70 -31.13
C ILE A 17 -17.96 -24.41 -30.67
N LEU A 18 -18.79 -23.75 -31.49
CA LEU A 18 -20.20 -23.46 -31.17
C LEU A 18 -21.12 -24.70 -31.31
N LEU A 19 -20.76 -25.67 -32.14
CA LEU A 19 -21.55 -26.92 -32.33
C LEU A 19 -21.24 -27.99 -31.27
N SER A 20 -20.10 -27.90 -30.56
CA SER A 20 -19.75 -28.81 -29.47
C SER A 20 -20.39 -28.46 -28.11
N SER A 21 -21.05 -27.31 -28.00
CA SER A 21 -21.69 -26.86 -26.75
C SER A 21 -23.16 -27.29 -26.59
N THR A 22 -23.75 -28.02 -27.55
CA THR A 22 -25.18 -28.41 -27.51
C THR A 22 -25.46 -29.87 -27.16
N PHE A 23 -24.45 -30.67 -26.82
CA PHE A 23 -24.65 -32.06 -26.40
C PHE A 23 -24.09 -32.31 -24.99
N SER A 24 -24.71 -31.74 -23.99
CA SER A 24 -24.61 -32.19 -22.59
C SER A 24 -25.96 -31.98 -21.93
N GLY A 25 -26.88 -32.81 -22.32
CA GLY A 25 -28.18 -32.91 -21.68
C GLY A 25 -28.39 -34.34 -21.20
N CYS A 26 -28.49 -34.47 -19.87
CA CYS A 26 -29.37 -35.32 -19.12
C CYS A 26 -29.00 -36.77 -18.77
N LEU A 27 -29.18 -36.98 -17.52
CA LEU A 27 -29.68 -38.14 -16.79
C LEU A 27 -28.66 -39.16 -16.29
N SER A 28 -28.23 -38.92 -15.07
CA SER A 28 -28.37 -39.95 -14.02
C SER A 28 -28.28 -39.29 -12.65
N ASP A 29 -29.35 -39.42 -11.86
CA ASP A 29 -29.33 -39.27 -10.41
C ASP A 29 -28.38 -40.35 -9.86
N SER A 30 -27.13 -40.00 -9.72
CA SER A 30 -26.22 -40.59 -8.78
C SER A 30 -25.77 -39.46 -7.87
N GLU A 31 -26.03 -39.60 -6.59
CA GLU A 31 -25.34 -38.84 -5.52
C GLU A 31 -23.83 -39.12 -5.67
N GLU A 32 -23.19 -38.55 -6.69
CA GLU A 32 -21.76 -38.35 -6.69
C GLU A 32 -21.47 -37.27 -5.65
N SER A 33 -20.93 -37.69 -4.54
CA SER A 33 -20.21 -36.79 -3.64
C SER A 33 -19.20 -36.06 -4.52
N ASN A 34 -19.51 -34.81 -4.84
CA ASN A 34 -18.71 -33.96 -5.70
C ASN A 34 -17.46 -33.56 -4.91
N ASN A 35 -16.52 -34.53 -4.80
CA ASN A 35 -15.20 -34.32 -4.26
C ASN A 35 -14.36 -33.60 -5.32
N GLN A 36 -14.88 -32.41 -5.76
CA GLN A 36 -14.18 -31.54 -6.65
C GLN A 36 -13.00 -30.99 -5.86
N THR A 37 -11.81 -31.58 -6.08
CA THR A 37 -10.56 -31.10 -5.48
C THR A 37 -10.40 -29.62 -5.89
N ARG A 38 -10.53 -28.73 -4.91
CA ARG A 38 -10.33 -27.30 -5.13
C ARG A 38 -8.87 -27.05 -5.49
N THR A 39 -8.63 -26.08 -6.36
CA THR A 39 -7.26 -25.68 -6.70
C THR A 39 -6.71 -24.85 -5.54
N PRO A 40 -5.56 -25.23 -4.97
CA PRO A 40 -4.94 -24.47 -3.89
C PRO A 40 -4.44 -23.11 -4.41
N ILE A 41 -4.62 -22.08 -3.60
CA ILE A 41 -4.12 -20.71 -3.82
C ILE A 41 -3.47 -20.23 -2.53
N VAL A 42 -2.24 -19.79 -2.61
CA VAL A 42 -1.50 -19.20 -1.50
C VAL A 42 -1.62 -17.68 -1.57
N LEU A 43 -2.21 -17.08 -0.53
CA LEU A 43 -2.38 -15.63 -0.39
C LEU A 43 -1.33 -15.07 0.57
N ALA A 44 -0.38 -14.28 0.07
CA ALA A 44 0.54 -13.54 0.93
C ALA A 44 -0.17 -12.33 1.55
N PHE A 45 0.07 -12.14 2.83
CA PHE A 45 -0.56 -11.09 3.63
C PHE A 45 0.41 -10.59 4.70
N GLU A 46 0.59 -9.26 4.79
CA GLU A 46 1.35 -8.66 5.89
C GLU A 46 0.55 -8.73 7.19
N VAL A 47 1.12 -9.34 8.20
CA VAL A 47 0.50 -9.48 9.52
C VAL A 47 1.30 -8.67 10.55
N SER A 48 0.60 -7.84 11.31
CA SER A 48 1.15 -7.18 12.48
C SER A 48 0.94 -8.02 13.73
N GLU A 49 1.74 -7.76 14.77
CA GLU A 49 1.57 -8.40 16.07
C GLU A 49 0.15 -8.22 16.60
N GLY A 50 -0.47 -9.32 17.04
CA GLY A 50 -1.86 -9.35 17.53
C GLY A 50 -2.95 -9.44 16.46
N MET A 51 -2.63 -9.30 15.17
CA MET A 51 -3.64 -9.39 14.09
C MET A 51 -4.28 -10.79 14.01
N LEU A 52 -3.50 -11.84 14.22
CA LEU A 52 -3.98 -13.23 14.18
C LEU A 52 -4.99 -13.56 15.30
N GLU A 53 -5.02 -12.77 16.36
CA GLU A 53 -5.92 -12.93 17.50
C GLU A 53 -7.15 -12.01 17.42
N SER A 54 -7.29 -11.21 16.37
CA SER A 54 -8.32 -10.20 16.20
C SER A 54 -9.36 -10.58 15.15
N GLU A 55 -10.44 -9.79 15.05
CA GLU A 55 -11.44 -9.88 13.99
C GLU A 55 -10.87 -9.60 12.58
N THR A 56 -9.65 -9.06 12.50
CA THR A 56 -8.92 -8.79 11.25
C THR A 56 -7.97 -9.92 10.86
N ASN A 57 -8.12 -11.10 11.46
CA ASN A 57 -7.29 -12.27 11.17
C ASN A 57 -7.39 -12.65 9.69
N PRO A 58 -6.26 -12.69 8.95
CA PRO A 58 -6.26 -13.02 7.53
C PRO A 58 -6.75 -14.46 7.21
N GLU A 59 -6.70 -15.38 8.16
CA GLU A 59 -7.28 -16.72 7.99
C GLU A 59 -8.79 -16.67 7.80
N MET A 60 -9.48 -15.72 8.43
CA MET A 60 -10.92 -15.51 8.20
C MET A 60 -11.20 -15.09 6.76
N LEU A 61 -10.33 -14.26 6.15
CA LEU A 61 -10.43 -13.90 4.75
C LEU A 61 -10.22 -15.12 3.85
N ALA A 62 -9.22 -15.95 4.13
CA ALA A 62 -8.97 -17.18 3.39
C ALA A 62 -10.17 -18.13 3.45
N ASP A 63 -10.79 -18.29 4.62
CA ASP A 63 -11.99 -19.09 4.80
C ASP A 63 -13.17 -18.57 3.98
N ILE A 64 -13.42 -17.25 4.00
CA ILE A 64 -14.48 -16.61 3.22
C ILE A 64 -14.24 -16.81 1.72
N LEU A 65 -13.02 -16.61 1.26
CA LEU A 65 -12.65 -16.81 -0.16
C LEU A 65 -12.82 -18.28 -0.57
N THR A 66 -12.40 -19.21 0.28
CA THR A 66 -12.56 -20.66 0.06
C THR A 66 -14.04 -21.06 -0.03
N GLN A 67 -14.87 -20.55 0.88
CA GLN A 67 -16.30 -20.87 0.91
C GLN A 67 -17.06 -20.32 -0.31
N ASN A 68 -16.63 -19.17 -0.83
CA ASN A 68 -17.31 -18.46 -1.91
C ASN A 68 -16.68 -18.67 -3.31
N SER A 69 -15.73 -19.59 -3.45
CA SER A 69 -15.06 -19.85 -4.72
C SER A 69 -14.79 -21.35 -4.95
N ARG A 70 -14.23 -21.66 -6.11
CA ARG A 70 -13.75 -23.01 -6.46
C ARG A 70 -12.30 -23.27 -6.02
N PHE A 71 -11.68 -22.33 -5.32
CA PHE A 71 -10.31 -22.40 -4.87
C PHE A 71 -10.24 -22.72 -3.38
N ASP A 72 -9.09 -23.19 -2.94
CA ASP A 72 -8.76 -23.47 -1.54
C ASP A 72 -7.63 -22.51 -1.12
N PHE A 73 -7.98 -21.51 -0.32
CA PHE A 73 -7.06 -20.44 0.04
C PHE A 73 -6.35 -20.74 1.35
N THR A 74 -5.04 -20.51 1.35
CA THR A 74 -4.20 -20.57 2.55
C THR A 74 -3.42 -19.25 2.68
N ILE A 75 -3.13 -18.84 3.91
CA ILE A 75 -2.35 -17.62 4.18
C ILE A 75 -0.85 -17.95 4.22
N TYR A 76 -0.07 -17.13 3.55
CA TYR A 76 1.37 -17.01 3.72
C TYR A 76 1.65 -15.68 4.45
N ALA A 77 1.76 -15.78 5.78
CA ALA A 77 1.98 -14.61 6.61
C ALA A 77 3.42 -14.11 6.47
N VAL A 78 3.55 -12.81 6.25
CA VAL A 78 4.83 -12.08 6.17
C VAL A 78 4.77 -10.84 7.05
N ASP A 79 5.92 -10.21 7.29
CA ASP A 79 6.06 -9.06 8.20
C ASP A 79 6.28 -7.74 7.48
N SER A 80 6.39 -7.74 6.14
CA SER A 80 6.68 -6.53 5.38
C SER A 80 6.24 -6.61 3.92
N GLU A 81 6.03 -5.45 3.30
CA GLU A 81 5.74 -5.32 1.87
C GLU A 81 6.86 -5.89 0.99
N ALA A 82 8.12 -5.77 1.41
CA ALA A 82 9.25 -6.37 0.71
C ALA A 82 9.16 -7.90 0.70
N ALA A 83 8.77 -8.50 1.84
CA ALA A 83 8.58 -9.95 1.94
C ALA A 83 7.39 -10.45 1.10
N ILE A 84 6.33 -9.65 0.94
CA ILE A 84 5.24 -9.95 0.01
C ILE A 84 5.76 -10.03 -1.44
N LEU A 85 6.54 -9.03 -1.85
CA LEU A 85 7.12 -9.01 -3.21
C LEU A 85 8.00 -10.22 -3.48
N GLU A 86 8.82 -10.61 -2.51
CA GLU A 86 9.67 -11.80 -2.60
C GLU A 86 8.83 -13.08 -2.66
N ALA A 87 7.77 -13.20 -1.83
CA ALA A 87 6.89 -14.36 -1.85
C ALA A 87 6.27 -14.58 -3.23
N LEU A 88 5.75 -13.52 -3.86
CA LEU A 88 5.21 -13.60 -5.23
C LEU A 88 6.29 -13.88 -6.28
N ARG A 89 7.44 -13.20 -6.18
CA ARG A 89 8.54 -13.34 -7.13
C ARG A 89 9.11 -14.76 -7.17
N PHE A 90 9.22 -15.41 -6.02
CA PHE A 90 9.80 -16.74 -5.88
C PHE A 90 8.75 -17.86 -5.90
N GLY A 91 7.47 -17.54 -6.08
CA GLY A 91 6.38 -18.52 -6.17
C GLY A 91 6.02 -19.16 -4.84
N ASN A 92 6.32 -18.53 -3.73
CA ASN A 92 5.87 -18.94 -2.39
C ASN A 92 4.41 -18.50 -2.15
N ALA A 93 3.91 -17.55 -2.94
CA ALA A 93 2.52 -17.14 -2.99
C ALA A 93 2.06 -16.96 -4.43
N ASP A 94 0.76 -17.17 -4.67
CA ASP A 94 0.11 -17.00 -5.98
C ASP A 94 -0.48 -15.60 -6.14
N ILE A 95 -1.01 -15.06 -5.06
CA ILE A 95 -1.60 -13.71 -4.98
C ILE A 95 -1.20 -13.05 -3.66
N ALA A 96 -1.37 -11.73 -3.60
CA ALA A 96 -1.14 -10.98 -2.37
C ALA A 96 -2.04 -9.75 -2.26
N LEU A 97 -2.28 -9.33 -1.02
CA LEU A 97 -2.73 -7.99 -0.68
C LEU A 97 -1.49 -7.17 -0.30
N MET A 98 -1.28 -6.07 -0.99
CA MET A 98 -0.10 -5.23 -0.78
C MET A 98 -0.40 -3.75 -1.01
N ASP A 99 0.47 -2.92 -0.51
CA ASP A 99 0.43 -1.48 -0.71
C ASP A 99 0.69 -1.11 -2.20
N SER A 100 0.16 0.01 -2.64
CA SER A 100 0.28 0.46 -4.04
C SER A 100 1.72 0.71 -4.48
N GLY A 101 2.61 1.12 -3.57
CA GLY A 101 4.04 1.30 -3.85
C GLY A 101 4.72 -0.03 -4.16
N ALA A 102 4.52 -1.03 -3.32
CA ALA A 102 5.01 -2.38 -3.55
C ALA A 102 4.41 -3.01 -4.80
N ALA A 103 3.10 -2.82 -5.03
CA ALA A 103 2.43 -3.30 -6.25
C ALA A 103 3.01 -2.67 -7.52
N TRP A 104 3.37 -1.37 -7.48
CA TRP A 104 4.03 -0.69 -8.59
C TRP A 104 5.43 -1.26 -8.88
N ILE A 105 6.23 -1.51 -7.84
CA ILE A 105 7.54 -2.16 -8.00
C ILE A 105 7.36 -3.57 -8.58
N GLY A 106 6.43 -4.35 -8.05
CA GLY A 106 6.12 -5.69 -8.53
C GLY A 106 5.74 -5.71 -10.01
N TRP A 107 4.90 -4.78 -10.43
CA TRP A 107 4.55 -4.61 -11.83
C TRP A 107 5.74 -4.21 -12.69
N ASN A 108 6.49 -3.17 -12.28
CA ASN A 108 7.55 -2.58 -13.09
C ASN A 108 8.78 -3.49 -13.22
N GLN A 109 9.19 -4.14 -12.12
CA GLN A 109 10.42 -4.93 -12.07
C GLN A 109 10.20 -6.43 -12.28
N TYR A 110 9.07 -6.97 -11.84
CA TYR A 110 8.84 -8.42 -11.80
C TYR A 110 7.67 -8.89 -12.67
N GLY A 111 6.98 -7.98 -13.37
CA GLY A 111 5.87 -8.31 -14.25
C GLY A 111 4.60 -8.77 -13.51
N LEU A 112 4.48 -8.50 -12.22
CA LEU A 112 3.26 -8.77 -11.46
C LEU A 112 2.10 -7.92 -11.98
N GLN A 113 0.87 -8.35 -11.74
CA GLN A 113 -0.32 -7.65 -12.22
C GLN A 113 -1.30 -7.40 -11.07
N ALA A 114 -1.68 -6.14 -10.89
CA ALA A 114 -2.80 -5.79 -10.03
C ALA A 114 -4.11 -6.11 -10.76
N PHE A 115 -4.98 -6.91 -10.15
CA PHE A 115 -6.27 -7.30 -10.71
C PHE A 115 -7.47 -6.83 -9.89
N ALA A 116 -7.24 -6.38 -8.66
CA ALA A 116 -8.25 -5.84 -7.76
C ALA A 116 -7.64 -4.76 -6.87
N ALA A 117 -8.48 -3.88 -6.36
CA ALA A 117 -8.11 -2.90 -5.35
C ALA A 117 -9.11 -2.98 -4.18
N ASP A 118 -8.61 -2.85 -2.94
CA ASP A 118 -9.46 -2.73 -1.77
C ASP A 118 -10.31 -1.46 -1.86
N GLN A 119 -11.58 -1.59 -1.52
CA GLN A 119 -12.53 -0.48 -1.55
C GLN A 119 -12.96 -0.12 -0.15
N LYS A 120 -12.73 1.13 0.22
CA LYS A 120 -13.20 1.69 1.49
C LYS A 120 -14.73 1.79 1.53
N SER A 121 -15.28 1.97 2.73
CA SER A 121 -16.71 2.14 2.95
C SER A 121 -17.32 3.33 2.20
N ASP A 122 -16.52 4.36 1.88
CA ASP A 122 -16.93 5.54 1.10
C ASP A 122 -16.78 5.34 -0.42
N GLY A 123 -16.38 4.15 -0.88
CA GLY A 123 -16.22 3.80 -2.28
C GLY A 123 -14.85 4.11 -2.87
N ARG A 124 -13.95 4.78 -2.16
CA ARG A 124 -12.59 5.08 -2.63
C ARG A 124 -11.71 3.83 -2.61
N THR A 125 -10.78 3.76 -3.58
CA THR A 125 -9.73 2.73 -3.67
C THR A 125 -8.33 3.32 -3.42
N TYR A 126 -8.25 4.49 -2.78
CA TYR A 126 -7.00 5.21 -2.55
C TYR A 126 -7.00 5.93 -1.19
N TYR A 127 -5.81 6.29 -0.73
CA TYR A 127 -5.55 7.22 0.37
C TYR A 127 -4.86 8.48 -0.17
N ASN A 128 -5.04 9.60 0.55
CA ASN A 128 -4.17 10.75 0.35
C ASN A 128 -2.93 10.60 1.26
N SER A 129 -1.76 10.81 0.67
CA SER A 129 -0.50 10.92 1.41
C SER A 129 -0.30 12.36 1.81
N LEU A 130 -0.11 12.61 3.10
CA LEU A 130 0.10 13.95 3.64
C LEU A 130 1.42 14.00 4.42
N ALA A 131 2.05 15.18 4.41
CA ALA A 131 3.07 15.54 5.37
C ALA A 131 2.37 16.13 6.62
N TRP A 132 2.71 15.61 7.79
CA TRP A 132 2.23 16.07 9.08
C TRP A 132 3.36 16.75 9.83
N VAL A 133 3.13 17.93 10.37
CA VAL A 133 4.06 18.69 11.20
C VAL A 133 3.33 19.21 12.43
N LEU A 134 4.06 19.68 13.44
CA LEU A 134 3.44 20.36 14.57
C LEU A 134 3.14 21.82 14.23
N ASP A 135 2.10 22.37 14.84
CA ASP A 135 1.59 23.73 14.63
C ASP A 135 2.58 24.84 14.97
N ASP A 136 3.55 24.54 15.84
CA ASP A 136 4.63 25.46 16.29
C ASP A 136 5.93 25.29 15.47
N SER A 137 5.92 24.51 14.38
CA SER A 137 7.08 24.35 13.51
C SER A 137 7.24 25.48 12.50
N ASP A 138 8.48 25.76 12.07
CA ASP A 138 8.80 26.68 10.98
C ASP A 138 8.14 26.27 9.66
N ILE A 139 7.92 24.98 9.44
CA ILE A 139 7.21 24.45 8.28
C ILE A 139 5.72 24.82 8.32
N ALA A 140 5.07 24.72 9.50
CA ALA A 140 3.68 25.12 9.66
C ALA A 140 3.53 26.65 9.50
N GLU A 141 4.45 27.44 10.05
CA GLU A 141 4.48 28.88 9.88
C GLU A 141 4.55 29.24 8.38
N ALA A 142 5.50 28.67 7.64
CA ALA A 142 5.65 28.89 6.20
C ALA A 142 4.43 28.38 5.37
N TYR A 143 3.69 27.40 5.87
CA TYR A 143 2.48 26.94 5.21
C TYR A 143 1.32 27.93 5.31
N PHE A 144 1.25 28.70 6.41
CA PHE A 144 0.16 29.64 6.69
C PHE A 144 0.50 31.13 6.44
N ASP A 145 1.77 31.48 6.19
CA ASP A 145 2.21 32.88 6.11
C ASP A 145 1.78 33.62 4.82
N ASP A 146 1.24 32.90 3.83
CA ASP A 146 0.88 33.41 2.50
C ASP A 146 2.04 34.07 1.71
N ASP A 147 3.30 33.93 2.16
CA ASP A 147 4.46 34.44 1.46
C ASP A 147 4.87 33.49 0.32
N PRO A 148 4.83 33.93 -0.96
CA PRO A 148 5.25 33.09 -2.08
C PRO A 148 6.75 32.79 -2.10
N LEU A 149 7.56 33.47 -1.29
CA LEU A 149 9.00 33.26 -1.17
C LEU A 149 9.34 32.15 -0.16
N THR A 150 8.43 31.85 0.75
CA THR A 150 8.55 30.78 1.71
C THR A 150 7.84 29.52 1.19
N ASN A 151 8.60 28.43 1.06
CA ASN A 151 8.04 27.17 0.61
C ASN A 151 8.19 26.10 1.71
N PRO A 152 7.08 25.66 2.32
CA PRO A 152 7.13 24.70 3.43
C PRO A 152 7.79 23.37 3.06
N PHE A 153 7.66 22.93 1.79
CA PHE A 153 8.29 21.69 1.35
C PHE A 153 9.80 21.82 1.16
N SER A 154 10.29 23.02 0.79
CA SER A 154 11.73 23.31 0.75
C SER A 154 12.35 23.32 2.16
N LEU A 155 11.60 23.77 3.18
CA LEU A 155 12.06 23.81 4.57
C LEU A 155 12.18 22.40 5.18
N MET A 156 11.63 21.37 4.56
CA MET A 156 11.79 19.98 5.01
C MET A 156 13.20 19.45 4.74
N GLN A 157 13.98 20.09 3.86
CA GLN A 157 15.38 19.70 3.63
C GLN A 157 16.19 19.83 4.93
N GLY A 158 16.91 18.77 5.28
CA GLY A 158 17.71 18.69 6.49
C GLY A 158 16.92 18.42 7.78
N LYS A 159 15.58 18.37 7.74
CA LYS A 159 14.75 17.98 8.87
C LYS A 159 14.81 16.48 9.12
N THR A 160 14.43 16.06 10.32
CA THR A 160 14.28 14.65 10.65
C THR A 160 12.90 14.16 10.22
N SER A 161 12.83 13.22 9.30
CA SER A 161 11.56 12.67 8.82
C SER A 161 11.19 11.36 9.48
N CYS A 162 9.86 11.13 9.61
CA CYS A 162 9.26 9.92 10.14
C CYS A 162 8.47 9.23 9.04
N HIS A 163 8.97 8.10 8.57
CA HIS A 163 8.31 7.26 7.56
C HIS A 163 7.57 6.10 8.22
N THR A 164 6.64 5.48 7.49
CA THR A 164 5.83 4.38 8.04
C THR A 164 6.50 3.01 7.95
N GLY A 165 7.53 2.88 7.14
CA GLY A 165 8.28 1.64 6.91
C GLY A 165 8.84 1.58 5.49
N TRP A 166 9.72 0.61 5.25
CA TRP A 166 10.35 0.42 3.96
C TRP A 166 9.32 0.02 2.90
N LEU A 167 9.34 0.69 1.75
CA LEU A 167 8.45 0.53 0.59
C LEU A 167 6.96 0.86 0.83
N HIS A 168 6.57 1.36 1.99
CA HIS A 168 5.20 1.82 2.19
C HIS A 168 4.87 2.99 1.25
N SER A 169 3.75 2.90 0.53
CA SER A 169 3.40 3.91 -0.47
C SER A 169 3.16 5.28 0.14
N THR A 170 2.20 5.38 1.05
CA THR A 170 1.73 6.66 1.60
C THR A 170 2.75 7.33 2.50
N GLY A 171 3.51 6.52 3.27
CA GLY A 171 4.47 7.05 4.23
C GLY A 171 5.90 7.20 3.69
N MET A 172 6.19 6.73 2.47
CA MET A 172 7.55 6.77 1.93
C MET A 172 7.60 7.00 0.42
N MET A 173 7.03 6.10 -0.39
CA MET A 173 7.18 6.12 -1.85
C MET A 173 6.56 7.36 -2.49
N VAL A 174 5.32 7.69 -2.11
CA VAL A 174 4.58 8.84 -2.66
C VAL A 174 5.23 10.17 -2.23
N PRO A 175 5.57 10.41 -0.94
CA PRO A 175 6.29 11.61 -0.55
C PRO A 175 7.62 11.77 -1.28
N MET A 176 8.44 10.73 -1.37
CA MET A 176 9.72 10.82 -2.07
C MET A 176 9.54 11.06 -3.56
N GLY A 177 8.54 10.42 -4.19
CA GLY A 177 8.17 10.69 -5.57
C GLY A 177 7.79 12.15 -5.81
N PHE A 178 7.10 12.78 -4.84
CA PHE A 178 6.80 14.21 -4.87
C PHE A 178 8.07 15.07 -4.80
N PHE A 179 8.96 14.82 -3.84
CA PHE A 179 10.19 15.61 -3.69
C PHE A 179 11.14 15.45 -4.89
N LEU A 180 11.29 14.25 -5.41
CA LEU A 180 12.09 13.96 -6.60
C LEU A 180 11.45 14.57 -7.87
N GLY A 181 10.15 14.39 -8.05
CA GLY A 181 9.42 14.83 -9.24
C GLY A 181 9.37 16.35 -9.39
N LEU A 182 9.38 17.09 -8.28
CA LEU A 182 9.40 18.55 -8.26
C LEU A 182 10.81 19.13 -8.12
N GLY A 183 11.84 18.30 -8.03
CA GLY A 183 13.23 18.72 -7.98
C GLY A 183 13.68 19.26 -6.62
N TYR A 184 12.96 18.96 -5.53
CA TYR A 184 13.42 19.27 -4.17
C TYR A 184 14.56 18.35 -3.74
N ALA A 185 14.50 17.08 -4.12
CA ALA A 185 15.50 16.06 -3.86
C ALA A 185 16.12 15.53 -5.15
N ASN A 186 17.34 15.02 -5.08
CA ASN A 186 18.01 14.33 -6.17
C ASN A 186 18.26 12.87 -5.76
N VAL A 187 18.16 11.96 -6.72
CA VAL A 187 18.49 10.54 -6.46
C VAL A 187 19.97 10.41 -6.11
N ILE A 188 20.24 9.73 -5.00
CA ILE A 188 21.59 9.35 -4.58
C ILE A 188 21.76 7.87 -4.93
N GLY A 189 22.73 7.57 -5.79
CA GLY A 189 23.00 6.21 -6.28
C GLY A 189 22.40 5.92 -7.66
N ASP A 190 22.03 4.66 -7.91
CA ASP A 190 21.44 4.24 -9.18
C ASP A 190 19.90 4.46 -9.14
N PRO A 191 19.33 5.26 -10.06
CA PRO A 191 17.89 5.52 -10.10
C PRO A 191 17.05 4.26 -10.43
N ASN A 192 17.67 3.18 -10.90
CA ASN A 192 16.99 1.90 -11.15
C ASN A 192 17.12 0.91 -9.98
N ASP A 193 17.90 1.26 -8.95
CA ASP A 193 18.04 0.48 -7.74
C ASP A 193 17.19 1.08 -6.63
N ILE A 194 16.19 0.32 -6.14
CA ILE A 194 15.29 0.78 -5.09
C ILE A 194 16.02 1.10 -3.77
N GLU A 195 17.16 0.47 -3.49
CA GLU A 195 17.96 0.75 -2.30
C GLU A 195 18.53 2.17 -2.30
N SER A 196 18.75 2.77 -3.49
CA SER A 196 19.12 4.18 -3.63
C SER A 196 18.11 5.15 -3.00
N LEU A 197 16.87 4.73 -2.78
CA LEU A 197 15.84 5.54 -2.12
C LEU A 197 16.19 5.82 -0.65
N ARG A 198 16.82 4.88 0.05
CA ARG A 198 17.24 5.03 1.44
C ARG A 198 18.29 6.14 1.58
N ASP A 199 19.31 6.09 0.75
CA ASP A 199 20.37 7.12 0.74
C ASP A 199 19.81 8.49 0.30
N THR A 200 18.86 8.49 -0.63
CA THR A 200 18.17 9.71 -1.08
C THR A 200 17.35 10.35 0.06
N ILE A 201 16.69 9.56 0.89
CA ILE A 201 15.95 10.03 2.07
C ILE A 201 16.93 10.69 3.07
N PHE A 202 18.01 10.00 3.40
CA PHE A 202 18.98 10.51 4.38
C PHE A 202 19.74 11.73 3.89
N GLU A 203 19.96 11.87 2.58
CA GLU A 203 20.60 13.07 2.00
C GLU A 203 19.63 14.26 1.97
N PHE A 204 18.37 14.05 1.61
CA PHE A 204 17.39 15.13 1.54
C PHE A 204 16.95 15.60 2.94
N PHE A 205 16.58 14.67 3.81
CA PHE A 205 16.19 14.96 5.18
C PHE A 205 17.43 15.03 6.07
N ASN A 206 17.71 14.02 6.86
CA ASN A 206 18.99 13.85 7.55
C ASN A 206 19.17 12.38 7.99
N GLU A 207 20.36 12.05 8.48
CA GLU A 207 20.73 10.69 8.89
C GLU A 207 19.93 10.11 10.07
N ASN A 208 19.22 10.96 10.85
CA ASN A 208 18.37 10.52 11.95
C ASN A 208 16.93 10.23 11.52
N SER A 209 16.60 10.40 10.23
CA SER A 209 15.29 10.12 9.70
C SER A 209 14.90 8.67 9.95
N SER A 210 13.66 8.45 10.40
CA SER A 210 13.16 7.14 10.77
C SER A 210 12.56 6.41 9.57
N ILE A 211 13.18 5.30 9.16
CA ILE A 211 12.60 4.28 8.27
C ILE A 211 12.48 3.01 9.12
N PRO A 212 11.37 2.86 9.86
CA PRO A 212 11.25 1.84 10.89
C PRO A 212 11.08 0.44 10.30
N GLU A 213 11.59 -0.55 11.03
CA GLU A 213 11.35 -1.96 10.75
C GLU A 213 10.04 -2.43 11.38
N PRO A 214 9.38 -3.48 10.82
CA PRO A 214 8.20 -4.10 11.41
C PRO A 214 8.36 -4.44 12.89
N GLY A 215 7.28 -4.26 13.67
CA GLY A 215 7.29 -4.53 15.11
C GLY A 215 7.98 -3.48 15.97
N THR A 216 8.53 -2.41 15.39
CA THR A 216 9.09 -1.28 16.17
C THR A 216 8.03 -0.23 16.47
N GLN A 217 8.27 0.61 17.49
CA GLN A 217 7.30 1.59 17.97
C GLN A 217 6.90 2.66 16.93
N TYR A 218 7.74 2.92 15.93
CA TYR A 218 7.49 3.93 14.90
C TYR A 218 6.99 3.33 13.57
N TYR A 219 6.76 2.01 13.52
CA TYR A 219 6.24 1.35 12.32
C TYR A 219 4.76 1.65 12.07
N GLY A 220 4.39 1.77 10.79
CA GLY A 220 3.03 2.04 10.35
C GLY A 220 2.59 3.51 10.53
N PHE A 221 1.33 3.79 10.22
CA PHE A 221 0.80 5.16 10.24
C PHE A 221 0.78 5.75 11.65
N SER A 222 0.34 4.98 12.64
CA SER A 222 0.37 5.40 14.04
C SER A 222 1.79 5.63 14.53
N GLY A 223 2.73 4.78 14.11
CA GLY A 223 4.14 4.87 14.47
C GLY A 223 4.83 6.11 13.90
N ALA A 224 4.58 6.46 12.64
CA ALA A 224 5.11 7.68 12.05
C ALA A 224 4.58 8.94 12.77
N LEU A 225 3.28 8.96 13.11
CA LEU A 225 2.70 10.07 13.87
C LEU A 225 3.25 10.13 15.32
N ARG A 226 3.48 8.97 15.95
CA ARG A 226 4.12 8.88 17.24
C ARG A 226 5.54 9.43 17.23
N CYS A 227 6.33 9.12 16.18
CA CYS A 227 7.69 9.66 16.00
C CYS A 227 7.68 11.20 15.98
N LEU A 228 6.69 11.82 15.34
CA LEU A 228 6.47 13.27 15.36
C LEU A 228 6.07 13.74 16.77
N SER A 229 5.11 13.06 17.41
CA SER A 229 4.57 13.43 18.73
C SER A 229 5.62 13.35 19.84
N ASP A 230 6.50 12.35 19.79
CA ASP A 230 7.60 12.15 20.76
C ASP A 230 8.76 13.15 20.54
N GLY A 231 8.73 13.97 19.47
CA GLY A 231 9.80 14.87 19.09
C GLY A 231 11.03 14.16 18.51
N SER A 232 10.90 12.89 18.10
CA SER A 232 11.97 12.13 17.45
C SER A 232 12.14 12.51 15.98
N GLY A 233 11.14 13.18 15.40
CA GLY A 233 11.17 13.76 14.06
C GLY A 233 10.40 15.06 13.99
N GLU A 234 10.59 15.80 12.90
CA GLU A 234 10.01 17.14 12.67
C GLU A 234 8.91 17.10 11.59
N VAL A 235 8.91 16.06 10.74
CA VAL A 235 7.88 15.82 9.73
C VAL A 235 7.55 14.34 9.67
N ALA A 236 6.27 13.99 9.64
CA ALA A 236 5.80 12.62 9.47
C ALA A 236 5.00 12.48 8.18
N PHE A 237 5.17 11.35 7.49
CA PHE A 237 4.39 11.03 6.30
C PHE A 237 3.40 9.92 6.62
N ALA A 238 2.11 10.25 6.49
CA ALA A 238 1.03 9.31 6.79
C ALA A 238 -0.22 9.63 5.97
N LYS A 239 -1.22 8.78 6.07
CA LYS A 239 -2.50 9.00 5.38
C LYS A 239 -3.32 10.13 6.02
N ASP A 240 -4.24 10.69 5.25
CA ASP A 240 -5.07 11.85 5.58
C ASP A 240 -5.89 11.70 6.89
N ASN A 241 -6.32 10.50 7.24
CA ASN A 241 -7.13 10.25 8.42
C ASN A 241 -6.34 9.77 9.65
N THR A 242 -4.99 9.81 9.63
CA THR A 242 -4.18 9.24 10.72
C THR A 242 -4.42 9.95 12.05
N VAL A 243 -4.39 11.29 12.07
CA VAL A 243 -4.66 12.06 13.30
C VAL A 243 -6.08 11.80 13.82
N SER A 244 -7.10 11.83 12.95
CA SER A 244 -8.48 11.59 13.36
C SER A 244 -8.72 10.16 13.85
N GLN A 245 -7.96 9.20 13.36
CA GLN A 245 -8.07 7.80 13.75
C GLN A 245 -7.46 7.51 15.13
N TYR A 246 -6.32 8.12 15.45
CA TYR A 246 -5.54 7.77 16.64
C TYR A 246 -5.58 8.84 17.74
N CYS A 247 -5.73 10.12 17.38
CA CYS A 247 -5.56 11.26 18.29
C CYS A 247 -6.81 12.14 18.49
N ASN A 248 -7.94 11.82 17.84
CA ASN A 248 -9.17 12.59 18.02
C ASN A 248 -10.09 11.97 19.07
N THR A 249 -10.36 12.71 20.14
CA THR A 249 -11.23 12.31 21.23
C THR A 249 -12.71 12.23 20.83
N GLU A 250 -13.15 12.96 19.80
CA GLU A 250 -14.53 12.97 19.34
C GLU A 250 -14.92 11.67 18.61
N ASN A 251 -13.94 11.05 17.94
CA ASN A 251 -14.14 9.87 17.12
C ASN A 251 -13.63 8.57 17.76
N ASN A 252 -12.85 8.66 18.84
CA ASN A 252 -12.23 7.50 19.45
C ASN A 252 -12.22 7.62 21.00
N ASN A 253 -12.84 6.67 21.68
CA ASN A 253 -12.80 6.60 23.14
C ASN A 253 -11.43 6.14 23.68
N ASN A 254 -10.53 5.69 22.81
CA ASN A 254 -9.20 5.21 23.13
C ASN A 254 -8.15 6.00 22.34
N VAL A 255 -7.96 7.27 22.71
CA VAL A 255 -6.83 8.06 22.20
C VAL A 255 -5.52 7.43 22.68
N ALA A 256 -4.56 7.28 21.79
CA ALA A 256 -3.27 6.71 22.14
C ALA A 256 -2.52 7.63 23.12
N GLU A 257 -1.87 7.05 24.13
CA GLU A 257 -1.18 7.81 25.20
C GLU A 257 -0.09 8.76 24.68
N TRP A 258 0.51 8.44 23.54
CA TRP A 258 1.56 9.26 22.90
C TRP A 258 0.99 10.44 22.08
N CYS A 259 -0.32 10.52 21.86
CA CYS A 259 -0.92 11.60 21.09
C CYS A 259 -0.81 12.94 21.83
N LEU A 260 -0.47 13.97 21.08
CA LEU A 260 -0.75 15.36 21.45
C LEU A 260 -2.23 15.66 21.16
N ASP A 261 -2.69 16.86 21.57
CA ASP A 261 -4.00 17.34 21.13
C ASP A 261 -4.09 17.33 19.60
N ALA A 262 -5.21 16.89 19.04
CA ALA A 262 -5.38 16.78 17.60
C ALA A 262 -5.14 18.10 16.84
N SER A 263 -5.40 19.24 17.48
CA SER A 263 -5.16 20.58 16.94
C SER A 263 -3.67 20.94 16.79
N ARG A 264 -2.78 20.20 17.47
CA ARG A 264 -1.34 20.39 17.34
C ARG A 264 -0.76 19.87 16.02
N TYR A 265 -1.49 19.04 15.30
CA TYR A 265 -1.04 18.46 14.04
C TYR A 265 -1.56 19.25 12.85
N VAL A 266 -0.66 19.70 12.00
CA VAL A 266 -0.96 20.39 10.74
C VAL A 266 -0.66 19.46 9.58
N SER A 267 -1.65 19.23 8.72
CA SER A 267 -1.46 18.50 7.46
C SER A 267 -1.11 19.48 6.33
N LEU A 268 -0.08 19.14 5.56
CA LEU A 268 0.32 19.93 4.40
C LEU A 268 -0.14 19.24 3.12
N GLU A 269 -0.95 19.97 2.33
CA GLU A 269 -1.41 19.56 1.02
C GLU A 269 -0.64 20.34 -0.06
N PRO A 270 0.06 19.66 -1.00
CA PRO A 270 0.94 20.33 -1.96
C PRO A 270 0.25 21.36 -2.85
N PHE A 271 -1.04 21.20 -3.08
CA PHE A 271 -1.81 22.01 -4.05
C PHE A 271 -2.92 22.87 -3.43
N ALA A 272 -3.01 22.94 -2.11
CA ALA A 272 -4.04 23.72 -1.42
C ALA A 272 -3.87 25.25 -1.59
N LYS A 273 -2.71 25.69 -2.06
CA LYS A 273 -2.35 27.11 -2.25
C LYS A 273 -2.29 27.56 -3.73
N THR A 274 -2.99 26.92 -4.66
CA THR A 274 -3.06 27.41 -6.06
C THR A 274 -4.28 28.28 -6.29
#